data_478a397d737fa70a184a5ae373019ad4
#
_entry.id   478a397d737fa70a184a5ae373019ad4
#
_cell.length_a   1.000
_cell.length_b   1.000
_cell.length_c   1.000
_cell.angle_alpha   90.00
_cell.angle_beta   90.00
_cell.angle_gamma   90.00
#
_symmetry.space_group_name_H-M   'P 1'
#
loop_
_entity.id
_entity.type
_entity.pdbx_description
1 polymer ?
#
loop_
_entity_poly.entity_id
_entity_poly.type
_entity_poly.pdbx_seq_one_letter_code
_entity_poly.pdbx_strand_id
1 'polypeptide(L)'
;MQRKIIPDAENRLLILYALKTVGAMTDQQLLIVMTDTDLMNYITLQLTIADLESEGKLRRQGDTSGGTLELTDAGRYLLNSFEMHIPVSRRGLIDSGAAQWRERFAAEQMAAVEIFDLPNGEKGLHLRIVDRR
;
A
#
# COMPACT_ATOMS: atom_id res chain seq x y z
N MET A 1 -11.86 -3.20 -30.32
CA MET A 1 -11.61 -3.78 -29.01
C MET A 1 -11.86 -2.79 -27.90
N GLN A 2 -12.55 -3.23 -26.92
CA GLN A 2 -12.93 -2.38 -25.80
C GLN A 2 -11.89 -2.38 -24.73
N ARG A 3 -11.43 -1.21 -24.36
CA ARG A 3 -10.58 -1.11 -23.21
C ARG A 3 -11.46 -1.16 -21.95
N LYS A 4 -11.02 -1.93 -20.99
CA LYS A 4 -11.72 -1.99 -19.72
C LYS A 4 -11.51 -0.69 -18.95
N ILE A 5 -12.61 -0.09 -18.53
CA ILE A 5 -12.57 1.16 -17.79
C ILE A 5 -13.13 0.90 -16.40
N ILE A 6 -12.34 1.25 -15.40
CA ILE A 6 -12.75 1.11 -14.01
C ILE A 6 -13.22 2.48 -13.53
N PRO A 7 -14.45 2.59 -13.05
CA PRO A 7 -14.95 3.89 -12.58
C PRO A 7 -14.13 4.44 -11.42
N ASP A 8 -14.09 5.76 -11.31
CA ASP A 8 -13.33 6.42 -10.25
C ASP A 8 -13.73 5.93 -8.86
N ALA A 9 -15.02 5.75 -8.63
CA ALA A 9 -15.48 5.28 -7.32
C ALA A 9 -14.89 3.91 -7.02
N GLU A 10 -14.82 3.05 -8.02
CA GLU A 10 -14.26 1.72 -7.83
C GLU A 10 -12.75 1.80 -7.60
N ASN A 11 -12.05 2.70 -8.29
CA ASN A 11 -10.62 2.89 -8.07
C ASN A 11 -10.34 3.26 -6.62
N ARG A 12 -11.15 4.14 -6.06
CA ARG A 12 -11.00 4.53 -4.66
C ARG A 12 -11.18 3.34 -3.74
N LEU A 13 -12.21 2.55 -3.98
CA LEU A 13 -12.46 1.38 -3.16
C LEU A 13 -11.35 0.34 -3.29
N LEU A 14 -10.80 0.18 -4.49
CA LEU A 14 -9.72 -0.78 -4.71
C LEU A 14 -8.47 -0.41 -3.93
N ILE A 15 -8.14 0.88 -3.88
CA ILE A 15 -6.99 1.32 -3.09
C ILE A 15 -7.24 1.06 -1.61
N LEU A 16 -8.42 1.41 -1.12
CA LEU A 16 -8.75 1.17 0.28
C LEU A 16 -8.74 -0.32 0.58
N TYR A 17 -9.24 -1.13 -0.33
CA TYR A 17 -9.26 -2.58 -0.15
C TYR A 17 -7.86 -3.17 -0.10
N ALA A 18 -6.96 -2.68 -0.96
CA ALA A 18 -5.58 -3.14 -0.96
C ALA A 18 -4.90 -2.82 0.36
N LEU A 19 -5.13 -1.62 0.88
CA LEU A 19 -4.52 -1.22 2.15
C LEU A 19 -5.10 -2.02 3.31
N LYS A 20 -6.37 -2.38 3.25
CA LYS A 20 -6.96 -3.23 4.27
C LYS A 20 -6.39 -4.65 4.21
N THR A 21 -6.28 -5.19 3.00
CA THR A 21 -5.96 -6.60 2.81
C THR A 21 -4.47 -6.87 2.92
N VAL A 22 -3.65 -6.03 2.32
CA VAL A 22 -2.19 -6.21 2.35
C VAL A 22 -1.59 -5.53 3.57
N GLY A 23 -2.13 -4.38 3.96
CA GLY A 23 -1.62 -3.60 5.08
C GLY A 23 -1.10 -2.27 4.60
N ALA A 24 -0.58 -1.46 5.52
CA ALA A 24 -0.03 -0.16 5.18
C ALA A 24 1.11 -0.34 4.19
N MET A 25 1.14 0.51 3.18
CA MET A 25 2.13 0.39 2.10
C MET A 25 2.66 1.75 1.72
N THR A 26 3.92 1.76 1.25
CA THR A 26 4.44 2.97 0.63
C THR A 26 3.78 3.17 -0.73
N ASP A 27 3.96 4.35 -1.29
CA ASP A 27 3.42 4.62 -2.64
C ASP A 27 3.94 3.61 -3.64
N GLN A 28 5.22 3.27 -3.55
CA GLN A 28 5.80 2.33 -4.49
C GLN A 28 5.27 0.92 -4.31
N GLN A 29 5.07 0.51 -3.07
CA GLN A 29 4.51 -0.81 -2.81
C GLN A 29 3.08 -0.91 -3.35
N LEU A 30 2.29 0.13 -3.13
CA LEU A 30 0.93 0.15 -3.66
C LEU A 30 0.94 0.15 -5.19
N LEU A 31 1.90 0.85 -5.79
CA LEU A 31 2.05 0.82 -7.24
C LEU A 31 2.33 -0.59 -7.75
N ILE A 32 3.18 -1.33 -7.04
CA ILE A 32 3.45 -2.72 -7.41
C ILE A 32 2.17 -3.54 -7.40
N VAL A 33 1.38 -3.40 -6.35
CA VAL A 33 0.13 -4.16 -6.25
C VAL A 33 -0.79 -3.83 -7.41
N MET A 34 -0.94 -2.55 -7.72
CA MET A 34 -1.89 -2.13 -8.75
C MET A 34 -1.40 -2.44 -10.17
N THR A 35 -0.10 -2.41 -10.41
CA THR A 35 0.42 -2.74 -11.73
C THR A 35 0.52 -4.24 -11.94
N ASP A 36 0.87 -4.99 -10.91
CA ASP A 36 0.91 -6.46 -11.00
C ASP A 36 -0.48 -7.03 -11.30
N THR A 37 -1.51 -6.42 -10.77
CA THR A 37 -2.88 -6.86 -11.00
C THR A 37 -3.51 -6.20 -12.23
N ASP A 38 -2.82 -5.24 -12.83
CA ASP A 38 -3.33 -4.45 -13.95
C ASP A 38 -4.64 -3.74 -13.62
N LEU A 39 -4.80 -3.38 -12.35
CA LEU A 39 -6.02 -2.69 -11.92
C LEU A 39 -5.94 -1.18 -12.14
N MET A 40 -4.76 -0.61 -12.05
CA MET A 40 -4.58 0.83 -12.22
C MET A 40 -3.21 1.13 -12.80
N ASN A 41 -3.13 2.16 -13.64
CA ASN A 41 -1.82 2.65 -14.07
C ASN A 41 -1.32 3.70 -13.06
N TYR A 42 -0.08 4.11 -13.27
CA TYR A 42 0.59 5.02 -12.34
C TYR A 42 -0.18 6.34 -12.17
N ILE A 43 -0.63 6.92 -13.26
CA ILE A 43 -1.26 8.24 -13.20
C ILE A 43 -2.59 8.17 -12.46
N THR A 44 -3.41 7.19 -12.80
CA THR A 44 -4.69 6.99 -12.11
C THR A 44 -4.46 6.76 -10.62
N LEU A 45 -3.45 5.94 -10.29
CA LEU A 45 -3.15 5.65 -8.90
C LEU A 45 -2.77 6.92 -8.13
N GLN A 46 -1.87 7.72 -8.70
CA GLN A 46 -1.42 8.93 -8.01
C GLN A 46 -2.54 9.93 -7.81
N LEU A 47 -3.37 10.11 -8.82
CA LEU A 47 -4.50 11.03 -8.70
C LEU A 47 -5.50 10.56 -7.65
N THR A 48 -5.77 9.27 -7.63
CA THR A 48 -6.74 8.71 -6.69
C THR A 48 -6.22 8.77 -5.26
N ILE A 49 -4.93 8.50 -5.06
CA ILE A 49 -4.31 8.63 -3.74
C ILE A 49 -4.43 10.08 -3.24
N ALA A 50 -4.12 11.03 -4.11
CA ALA A 50 -4.20 12.44 -3.72
C ALA A 50 -5.61 12.83 -3.31
N ASP A 51 -6.60 12.35 -4.06
CA ASP A 51 -7.99 12.61 -3.72
C ASP A 51 -8.36 12.02 -2.36
N LEU A 52 -7.97 10.77 -2.13
CA LEU A 52 -8.29 10.10 -0.88
C LEU A 52 -7.62 10.78 0.31
N GLU A 53 -6.37 11.22 0.13
CA GLU A 53 -5.70 11.95 1.20
C GLU A 53 -6.39 13.28 1.49
N SER A 54 -6.76 14.02 0.44
CA SER A 54 -7.39 15.33 0.64
C SER A 54 -8.76 15.18 1.28
N GLU A 55 -9.42 14.05 1.08
CA GLU A 55 -10.73 13.79 1.67
C GLU A 55 -10.64 13.17 3.06
N GLY A 56 -9.44 12.95 3.55
CA GLY A 56 -9.26 12.39 4.88
C GLY A 56 -9.50 10.89 4.97
N LYS A 57 -9.50 10.19 3.85
CA LYS A 57 -9.73 8.73 3.83
C LYS A 57 -8.46 7.93 3.94
N LEU A 58 -7.34 8.55 3.61
CA LEU A 58 -6.00 7.98 3.79
C LEU A 58 -5.15 8.98 4.53
N ARG A 59 -4.17 8.48 5.26
CA ARG A 59 -3.15 9.36 5.83
C ARG A 59 -1.79 8.71 5.61
N ARG A 60 -0.78 9.55 5.68
CA ARG A 60 0.58 9.11 5.47
C ARG A 60 1.30 9.10 6.81
N GLN A 61 1.87 7.96 7.15
CA GLN A 61 2.63 7.79 8.38
C GLN A 61 4.10 7.85 8.09
N GLY A 62 4.84 8.52 8.96
CA GLY A 62 6.27 8.55 8.85
C GLY A 62 6.77 9.69 8.01
N ASP A 63 8.05 9.66 7.74
CA ASP A 63 8.70 10.70 6.97
C ASP A 63 8.24 10.71 5.54
N THR A 64 8.40 11.87 4.93
CA THR A 64 7.94 12.07 3.57
C THR A 64 8.54 11.08 2.59
N SER A 65 9.78 10.70 2.78
CA SER A 65 10.44 9.86 1.77
C SER A 65 10.19 8.38 1.97
N GLY A 66 9.78 7.97 3.15
CA GLY A 66 9.56 6.55 3.40
C GLY A 66 8.24 6.24 4.03
N GLY A 67 7.33 7.21 4.05
CA GLY A 67 6.07 7.05 4.74
C GLY A 67 5.16 6.05 4.08
N THR A 68 4.31 5.44 4.89
CA THR A 68 3.33 4.49 4.41
C THR A 68 1.95 5.11 4.43
N LEU A 69 1.15 4.70 3.46
CA LEU A 69 -0.26 5.07 3.41
C LEU A 69 -1.05 4.08 4.25
N GLU A 70 -2.01 4.60 5.00
CA GLU A 70 -2.88 3.73 5.78
C GLU A 70 -4.28 4.30 5.81
N LEU A 71 -5.23 3.44 6.13
CA LEU A 71 -6.63 3.83 6.21
C LEU A 71 -6.87 4.69 7.43
N THR A 72 -7.64 5.75 7.26
CA THR A 72 -8.21 6.46 8.40
C THR A 72 -9.52 5.79 8.78
N ASP A 73 -10.12 6.23 9.89
CA ASP A 73 -11.45 5.74 10.24
C ASP A 73 -12.46 6.03 9.15
N ALA A 74 -12.36 7.22 8.54
CA ALA A 74 -13.27 7.59 7.45
C ALA A 74 -13.06 6.68 6.24
N GLY A 75 -11.81 6.34 5.92
CA GLY A 75 -11.53 5.44 4.82
C GLY A 75 -12.05 4.04 5.08
N ARG A 76 -11.88 3.58 6.31
CA ARG A 76 -12.36 2.26 6.70
C ARG A 76 -13.88 2.20 6.64
N TYR A 77 -14.53 3.28 7.08
CA TYR A 77 -15.99 3.35 7.00
C TYR A 77 -16.48 3.31 5.56
N LEU A 78 -15.83 4.08 4.69
CA LEU A 78 -16.20 4.08 3.28
C LEU A 78 -16.05 2.69 2.67
N LEU A 79 -14.93 2.05 2.93
CA LEU A 79 -14.69 0.71 2.39
C LEU A 79 -15.73 -0.27 2.90
N ASN A 80 -15.97 -0.28 4.20
CA ASN A 80 -16.93 -1.23 4.78
C ASN A 80 -18.33 -1.02 4.22
N SER A 81 -18.68 0.23 3.95
CA SER A 81 -20.01 0.55 3.42
C SER A 81 -20.20 0.08 1.99
N PHE A 82 -19.13 0.07 1.20
CA PHE A 82 -19.26 -0.16 -0.23
C PHE A 82 -18.39 -1.28 -0.78
N GLU A 83 -17.76 -2.05 0.11
CA GLU A 83 -16.86 -3.12 -0.34
C GLU A 83 -17.54 -4.09 -1.30
N MET A 84 -18.81 -4.36 -1.07
CA MET A 84 -19.58 -5.27 -1.90
C MET A 84 -19.74 -4.78 -3.34
N HIS A 85 -19.49 -3.50 -3.57
CA HIS A 85 -19.57 -2.94 -4.92
C HIS A 85 -18.32 -3.18 -5.73
N ILE A 86 -17.25 -3.67 -5.10
CA ILE A 86 -16.05 -4.05 -5.85
C ILE A 86 -16.31 -5.42 -6.45
N PRO A 87 -16.17 -5.59 -7.77
CA PRO A 87 -16.38 -6.90 -8.38
C PRO A 87 -15.51 -7.97 -7.73
N VAL A 88 -16.08 -9.14 -7.53
CA VAL A 88 -15.37 -10.24 -6.90
C VAL A 88 -14.08 -10.56 -7.64
N SER A 89 -14.12 -10.48 -8.98
CA SER A 89 -12.92 -10.77 -9.78
C SER A 89 -11.77 -9.83 -9.46
N ARG A 90 -12.09 -8.57 -9.20
CA ARG A 90 -11.02 -7.59 -8.89
C ARG A 90 -10.53 -7.74 -7.47
N ARG A 91 -11.44 -7.97 -6.53
CA ARG A 91 -11.00 -8.28 -5.15
C ARG A 91 -10.14 -9.53 -5.14
N GLY A 92 -10.50 -10.51 -5.94
CA GLY A 92 -9.75 -11.76 -6.00
C GLY A 92 -8.33 -11.57 -6.47
N LEU A 93 -8.10 -10.62 -7.38
CA LEU A 93 -6.73 -10.34 -7.83
C LEU A 93 -5.86 -9.85 -6.67
N ILE A 94 -6.42 -9.00 -5.83
CA ILE A 94 -5.69 -8.50 -4.67
C ILE A 94 -5.55 -9.61 -3.63
N ASP A 95 -6.64 -10.32 -3.36
CA ASP A 95 -6.61 -11.39 -2.35
C ASP A 95 -5.58 -12.46 -2.68
N SER A 96 -5.47 -12.83 -3.94
CA SER A 96 -4.60 -13.94 -4.31
C SER A 96 -3.12 -13.60 -4.18
N GLY A 97 -2.77 -12.31 -4.23
CA GLY A 97 -1.38 -11.90 -4.06
C GLY A 97 -1.04 -11.38 -2.68
N ALA A 98 -2.04 -11.23 -1.82
CA ALA A 98 -1.88 -10.48 -0.58
C ALA A 98 -0.82 -11.07 0.35
N ALA A 99 -0.80 -12.38 0.51
CA ALA A 99 0.17 -13.00 1.41
C ALA A 99 1.60 -12.79 0.94
N GLN A 100 1.83 -12.93 -0.37
CA GLN A 100 3.16 -12.73 -0.93
C GLN A 100 3.61 -11.29 -0.80
N TRP A 101 2.72 -10.35 -1.06
CA TRP A 101 3.07 -8.94 -0.92
C TRP A 101 3.36 -8.59 0.52
N ARG A 102 2.55 -9.08 1.46
CA ARG A 102 2.80 -8.81 2.87
C ARG A 102 4.19 -9.29 3.28
N GLU A 103 4.53 -10.50 2.85
CA GLU A 103 5.82 -11.07 3.19
C GLU A 103 6.97 -10.28 2.57
N ARG A 104 6.83 -9.96 1.28
CA ARG A 104 7.85 -9.21 0.57
C ARG A 104 8.06 -7.81 1.15
N PHE A 105 6.95 -7.13 1.44
CA PHE A 105 7.06 -5.76 1.93
C PHE A 105 7.59 -5.72 3.37
N ALA A 106 7.25 -6.71 4.17
CA ALA A 106 7.81 -6.81 5.51
C ALA A 106 9.31 -7.04 5.44
N ALA A 107 9.77 -7.88 4.51
CA ALA A 107 11.19 -8.12 4.34
C ALA A 107 11.93 -6.86 3.90
N GLU A 108 11.32 -6.08 3.03
CA GLU A 108 11.91 -4.81 2.61
C GLU A 108 12.05 -3.84 3.77
N GLN A 109 11.07 -3.79 4.65
CA GLN A 109 11.13 -2.93 5.82
C GLN A 109 12.20 -3.37 6.79
N MET A 110 12.34 -4.65 6.99
CA MET A 110 13.39 -5.18 7.85
C MET A 110 14.77 -4.83 7.32
N ALA A 111 14.96 -4.97 6.02
CA ALA A 111 16.25 -4.63 5.41
C ALA A 111 16.57 -3.15 5.60
N ALA A 112 15.58 -2.29 5.44
CA ALA A 112 15.79 -0.86 5.61
C ALA A 112 16.17 -0.54 7.05
N VAL A 113 15.54 -1.17 8.02
CA VAL A 113 15.85 -0.95 9.43
C VAL A 113 17.28 -1.39 9.73
N GLU A 114 17.69 -2.53 9.20
CA GLU A 114 19.03 -3.02 9.43
C GLU A 114 20.09 -2.06 8.92
N ILE A 115 19.83 -1.48 7.74
CA ILE A 115 20.79 -0.53 7.17
C ILE A 115 20.94 0.69 8.08
N PHE A 116 19.85 1.18 8.63
CA PHE A 116 19.90 2.36 9.49
C PHE A 116 20.51 2.06 10.86
N ASP A 117 20.38 0.85 11.32
CA ASP A 117 20.85 0.47 12.65
C ASP A 117 22.34 0.15 12.67
N LEU A 118 23.02 0.02 11.55
CA LEU A 118 24.46 -0.19 11.51
C LEU A 118 25.17 1.04 12.04
N PRO A 119 26.14 0.89 12.95
CA PRO A 119 26.85 2.04 13.51
C PRO A 119 27.88 2.57 12.59
N ASN A 120 28.63 3.09 12.49
CA ASN A 120 29.37 3.65 11.93
C ASN A 120 30.08 4.23 12.27
N GLY A 121 30.30 3.52 12.62
CA GLY A 121 30.62 3.87 13.03
C GLY A 121 30.99 3.96 13.12
N GLU A 122 31.21 3.51 13.26
CA GLU A 122 31.22 3.39 13.60
C GLU A 122 30.62 3.44 13.72
N LYS A 123 30.44 3.15 13.65
CA LYS A 123 29.69 3.10 13.90
C LYS A 123 29.06 2.78 13.81
N GLY A 124 29.22 2.27 13.55
CA GLY A 124 28.49 2.04 13.73
C GLY A 124 27.95 1.45 13.62
N LEU A 125 27.96 0.72 13.83
CA LEU A 125 27.15 0.12 14.05
C LEU A 125 26.56 -0.51 14.37
N HIS A 126 26.21 -1.01 14.78
CA HIS A 126 25.46 -1.79 15.27
C HIS A 126 24.55 -2.29 15.14
N LEU A 127 24.41 -2.81 14.98
CA LEU A 127 23.38 -3.33 15.05
C LEU A 127 22.66 -3.97 15.10
N ARG A 128 22.45 -4.40 15.39
CA ARG A 128 21.72 -5.05 15.43
C ARG A 128 20.67 -5.38 15.28
N ILE A 129 20.41 -5.55 15.11
CA ILE A 129 19.46 -5.85 15.14
C ILE A 129 18.67 -6.49 14.80
N VAL A 130 18.73 -6.67 14.71
CA VAL A 130 18.02 -7.15 14.53
C VAL A 130 17.61 -7.96 14.40
N ASP A 131 17.87 -8.34 14.52
CA ASP A 131 17.62 -8.97 14.59
C ASP A 131 17.74 -9.65 14.28
N ARG A 132 18.21 -9.78 14.14
CA ARG A 132 18.58 -10.25 14.05
C ARG A 132 18.91 -10.61 14.28
N ARG A 133 19.39 -10.78 14.36
CA ARG A 133 19.78 -10.90 14.69
C ARG A 133 19.67 -11.50 15.28
#